data_57a8ee8edaec397ca1345e845f3f2b60
#
_entry.id   57a8ee8edaec397ca1345e845f3f2b60
#
_cell.length_a   1.000
_cell.length_b   1.000
_cell.length_c   1.000
_cell.angle_alpha   90.00
_cell.angle_beta   90.00
_cell.angle_gamma   90.00
#
_symmetry.space_group_name_H-M   'P 1'
#
loop_
_entity.id
_entity.type
_entity.pdbx_description
1 polymer ?
#
loop_
_entity_poly.entity_id
_entity_poly.type
_entity_poly.pdbx_seq_one_letter_code
_entity_poly.pdbx_strand_id
1 'polypeptide(L)'
;MNNQSNTNSIILVVEDINETRDGIEKLLKADGYRVTLARDEKDAIESAQREPPNLILVSVAGLPHEVVIAARHIRELAALGENVPVVVFCIAEIDEGDEVAIGQNVYITRPDNFNQLRTLLARLLQEIPIAA
;
A
#
# COMPACT_ATOMS: atom_id res chain seq x y z
N MET A 1 -22.16 -2.48 14.09
CA MET A 1 -21.86 -2.36 13.76
C MET A 1 -20.95 -2.29 13.10
N ASN A 2 -20.89 -2.26 12.87
CA ASN A 2 -20.26 -2.16 12.40
C ASN A 2 -19.32 -1.85 11.87
N ASN A 3 -18.85 -1.83 11.89
CA ASN A 3 -18.19 -1.59 11.51
C ASN A 3 -17.40 -1.51 10.59
N GLN A 4 -17.12 -1.43 10.46
CA GLN A 4 -16.75 -1.49 9.31
C GLN A 4 -16.38 -0.31 8.66
N SER A 5 -16.01 0.43 9.20
CA SER A 5 -15.75 1.74 8.77
C SER A 5 -14.82 1.88 7.61
N ASN A 6 -13.79 1.10 7.50
CA ASN A 6 -12.84 1.25 6.41
C ASN A 6 -13.08 0.29 5.27
N THR A 7 -14.29 -0.25 5.18
CA THR A 7 -14.62 -1.18 4.09
C THR A 7 -14.68 -0.49 2.74
N ASN A 8 -14.72 0.83 2.70
CA ASN A 8 -14.74 1.55 1.43
C ASN A 8 -13.37 2.05 1.01
N SER A 9 -12.36 1.82 1.83
CA SER A 9 -11.01 2.26 1.46
C SER A 9 -10.48 1.43 0.30
N ILE A 10 -9.85 2.13 -0.64
CA ILE A 10 -9.29 1.51 -1.84
C ILE A 10 -7.78 1.40 -1.67
N ILE A 11 -7.27 0.20 -1.83
CA ILE A 11 -5.83 -0.03 -1.81
C ILE A 11 -5.39 -0.40 -3.23
N LEU A 12 -4.45 0.37 -3.76
CA LEU A 12 -3.82 0.05 -5.04
C LEU A 12 -2.63 -0.84 -4.76
N VAL A 13 -2.64 -2.05 -5.30
CA VAL A 13 -1.55 -3.02 -5.12
C VAL A 13 -0.73 -3.04 -6.40
N VAL A 14 0.55 -2.71 -6.27
CA VAL A 14 1.49 -2.72 -7.40
C VAL A 14 2.43 -3.90 -7.20
N GLU A 15 2.26 -4.93 -8.00
CA GLU A 15 3.00 -6.19 -7.87
C GLU A 15 3.12 -6.83 -9.25
N ASP A 16 4.33 -7.18 -9.66
CA ASP A 16 4.57 -7.71 -11.00
C ASP A 16 4.35 -9.22 -11.13
N ILE A 17 4.32 -9.94 -10.03
CA ILE A 17 4.11 -11.39 -10.05
C ILE A 17 2.63 -11.69 -9.85
N ASN A 18 2.01 -12.33 -10.85
CA ASN A 18 0.57 -12.60 -10.84
C ASN A 18 0.10 -13.32 -9.58
N GLU A 19 0.77 -14.38 -9.21
CA GLU A 19 0.34 -15.19 -8.07
C GLU A 19 0.41 -14.41 -6.76
N THR A 20 1.50 -13.65 -6.60
CA THR A 20 1.66 -12.82 -5.41
C THR A 20 0.60 -11.73 -5.37
N ARG A 21 0.36 -11.09 -6.50
CA ARG A 21 -0.65 -10.03 -6.61
C ARG A 21 -2.03 -10.54 -6.26
N ASP A 22 -2.40 -11.71 -6.80
CA ASP A 22 -3.69 -12.32 -6.53
C ASP A 22 -3.84 -12.71 -5.06
N GLY A 23 -2.77 -13.20 -4.46
CA GLY A 23 -2.77 -13.54 -3.04
C GLY A 23 -3.00 -12.32 -2.15
N ILE A 24 -2.30 -11.24 -2.44
CA ILE A 24 -2.48 -10.00 -1.69
C ILE A 24 -3.91 -9.49 -1.85
N GLU A 25 -4.43 -9.53 -3.07
CA GLU A 25 -5.79 -9.09 -3.33
C GLU A 25 -6.80 -9.85 -2.48
N LYS A 26 -6.67 -11.16 -2.43
CA LYS A 26 -7.60 -11.99 -1.66
C LYS A 26 -7.57 -11.66 -0.18
N LEU A 27 -6.37 -11.46 0.35
CA LEU A 27 -6.22 -11.16 1.78
C LEU A 27 -6.82 -9.80 2.12
N LEU A 28 -6.59 -8.81 1.29
CA LEU A 28 -7.11 -7.47 1.54
C LEU A 28 -8.62 -7.41 1.38
N LYS A 29 -9.16 -8.10 0.38
CA LYS A 29 -10.62 -8.15 0.20
C LYS A 29 -11.30 -8.85 1.37
N ALA A 30 -10.65 -9.87 1.93
CA ALA A 30 -11.19 -10.56 3.08
C ALA A 30 -11.31 -9.63 4.29
N ASP A 31 -10.47 -8.58 4.34
CA ASP A 31 -10.53 -7.59 5.41
C ASP A 31 -11.49 -6.43 5.10
N GLY A 32 -12.17 -6.49 3.97
CA GLY A 32 -13.19 -5.50 3.62
C GLY A 32 -12.71 -4.36 2.74
N TYR A 33 -11.46 -4.37 2.32
CA TYR A 33 -10.96 -3.30 1.44
C TYR A 33 -11.39 -3.52 0.00
N ARG A 34 -11.52 -2.42 -0.72
CA ARG A 34 -11.60 -2.47 -2.17
C ARG A 34 -10.17 -2.47 -2.69
N VAL A 35 -9.92 -3.22 -3.76
CA VAL A 35 -8.55 -3.40 -4.24
C VAL A 35 -8.51 -3.12 -5.74
N THR A 36 -7.55 -2.29 -6.16
CA THR A 36 -7.21 -2.15 -7.57
C THR A 36 -5.82 -2.72 -7.75
N LEU A 37 -5.53 -3.24 -8.92
CA LEU A 37 -4.29 -3.96 -9.19
C LEU A 37 -3.51 -3.32 -10.31
N ALA A 38 -2.19 -3.34 -10.18
CA ALA A 38 -1.29 -2.85 -11.22
C ALA A 38 -0.06 -3.73 -11.27
N ARG A 39 0.49 -3.92 -12.45
CA ARG A 39 1.65 -4.78 -12.66
C ARG A 39 2.97 -4.01 -12.59
N ASP A 40 2.92 -2.72 -12.85
CA ASP A 40 4.14 -1.90 -12.90
C ASP A 40 3.77 -0.44 -12.62
N GLU A 41 4.76 0.42 -12.69
CA GLU A 41 4.58 1.83 -12.37
C GLU A 41 3.59 2.51 -13.31
N LYS A 42 3.71 2.27 -14.61
CA LYS A 42 2.83 2.90 -15.59
C LYS A 42 1.38 2.48 -15.38
N ASP A 43 1.16 1.19 -15.19
CA ASP A 43 -0.16 0.63 -14.95
C ASP A 43 -0.74 1.21 -13.66
N ALA A 44 0.11 1.38 -12.64
CA ALA A 44 -0.30 1.94 -11.36
C ALA A 44 -0.76 3.40 -11.50
N ILE A 45 -0.02 4.19 -12.27
CA ILE A 45 -0.39 5.60 -12.48
C ILE A 45 -1.75 5.69 -13.16
N GLU A 46 -1.95 4.89 -14.21
CA GLU A 46 -3.22 4.86 -14.94
C GLU A 46 -4.37 4.42 -14.03
N SER A 47 -4.13 3.39 -13.24
CA SER A 47 -5.15 2.88 -12.32
C SER A 47 -5.51 3.93 -11.27
N ALA A 48 -4.51 4.59 -10.72
CA ALA A 48 -4.72 5.60 -9.69
C ALA A 48 -5.43 6.83 -10.22
N GLN A 49 -5.21 7.18 -11.49
CA GLN A 49 -5.90 8.29 -12.12
C GLN A 49 -7.36 7.95 -12.36
N ARG A 50 -7.63 6.71 -12.73
CA ARG A 50 -8.98 6.26 -13.02
C ARG A 50 -9.80 6.06 -11.75
N GLU A 51 -9.18 5.51 -10.72
CA GLU A 51 -9.84 5.28 -9.44
C GLU A 51 -8.85 5.60 -8.31
N PRO A 52 -8.86 6.83 -7.80
CA PRO A 52 -7.87 7.25 -6.81
C PRO A 52 -7.90 6.39 -5.54
N PRO A 53 -6.76 5.81 -5.15
CA PRO A 53 -6.71 4.97 -3.97
C PRO A 53 -6.56 5.79 -2.69
N ASN A 54 -6.85 5.16 -1.57
CA ASN A 54 -6.61 5.71 -0.25
C ASN A 54 -5.23 5.32 0.27
N LEU A 55 -4.62 4.29 -0.32
CA LEU A 55 -3.28 3.83 0.05
C LEU A 55 -2.68 3.10 -1.15
N ILE A 56 -1.37 3.24 -1.34
CA ILE A 56 -0.64 2.53 -2.39
C ILE A 56 0.31 1.54 -1.74
N LEU A 57 0.18 0.27 -2.11
CA LEU A 57 1.02 -0.81 -1.61
C LEU A 57 1.89 -1.30 -2.75
N VAL A 58 3.20 -1.13 -2.63
CA VAL A 58 4.14 -1.46 -3.71
C VAL A 58 5.00 -2.64 -3.29
N SER A 59 5.00 -3.69 -4.10
CA SER A 59 5.70 -4.94 -3.82
C SER A 59 6.42 -5.45 -5.05
N VAL A 60 7.10 -4.55 -5.76
CA VAL A 60 7.84 -4.95 -6.96
C VAL A 60 9.31 -5.18 -6.63
N ALA A 61 9.97 -5.98 -7.46
CA ALA A 61 11.39 -6.24 -7.29
C ALA A 61 12.21 -5.00 -7.64
N GLY A 62 13.35 -4.85 -6.99
CA GLY A 62 14.26 -3.75 -7.28
C GLY A 62 15.02 -3.33 -6.02
N LEU A 63 15.96 -2.43 -6.21
CA LEU A 63 16.68 -1.86 -5.07
C LEU A 63 15.74 -0.96 -4.29
N PRO A 64 15.85 -0.95 -2.96
CA PRO A 64 14.89 -0.21 -2.13
C PRO A 64 14.71 1.24 -2.55
N HIS A 65 15.79 1.98 -2.78
CA HIS A 65 15.65 3.38 -3.13
C HIS A 65 15.01 3.58 -4.50
N GLU A 66 15.21 2.65 -5.43
CA GLU A 66 14.57 2.74 -6.74
C GLU A 66 13.07 2.49 -6.64
N VAL A 67 12.68 1.52 -5.81
CA VAL A 67 11.27 1.20 -5.61
C VAL A 67 10.58 2.37 -4.91
N VAL A 68 11.25 3.01 -3.96
CA VAL A 68 10.69 4.18 -3.27
C VAL A 68 10.48 5.33 -4.25
N ILE A 69 11.44 5.58 -5.14
CA ILE A 69 11.31 6.64 -6.14
C ILE A 69 10.12 6.34 -7.05
N ALA A 70 10.00 5.09 -7.50
CA ALA A 70 8.87 4.69 -8.35
C ALA A 70 7.54 4.86 -7.60
N ALA A 71 7.50 4.50 -6.35
CA ALA A 71 6.29 4.62 -5.54
C ALA A 71 5.87 6.07 -5.36
N ARG A 72 6.84 6.96 -5.10
CA ARG A 72 6.55 8.39 -5.01
C ARG A 72 6.09 8.97 -6.34
N HIS A 73 6.67 8.50 -7.44
CA HIS A 73 6.28 8.89 -8.79
C HIS A 73 4.82 8.56 -9.07
N ILE A 74 4.39 7.37 -8.67
CA ILE A 74 3.01 6.96 -8.86
C ILE A 74 2.08 7.97 -8.18
N ARG A 75 2.37 8.32 -6.94
CA ARG A 75 1.54 9.25 -6.18
C ARG A 75 1.53 10.62 -6.82
N GLU A 76 2.70 11.10 -7.24
CA GLU A 76 2.86 12.40 -7.85
C GLU A 76 2.16 12.50 -9.20
N LEU A 77 2.42 11.54 -10.09
CA LEU A 77 1.90 11.59 -11.44
C LEU A 77 0.41 11.29 -11.50
N ALA A 78 -0.12 10.61 -10.49
CA ALA A 78 -1.56 10.42 -10.39
C ALA A 78 -2.24 11.61 -9.69
N ALA A 79 -1.48 12.65 -9.36
CA ALA A 79 -1.99 13.87 -8.72
C ALA A 79 -2.63 13.60 -7.37
N LEU A 80 -2.07 12.65 -6.64
CA LEU A 80 -2.52 12.35 -5.29
C LEU A 80 -1.67 13.14 -4.30
N GLY A 81 -2.24 13.56 -3.20
CA GLY A 81 -1.51 14.31 -2.19
C GLY A 81 -0.71 13.39 -1.27
N GLU A 82 0.09 14.01 -0.42
CA GLU A 82 0.86 13.27 0.59
C GLU A 82 -0.05 12.66 1.67
N ASN A 83 -1.34 12.97 1.65
CA ASN A 83 -2.29 12.30 2.52
C ASN A 83 -2.46 10.84 2.18
N VAL A 84 -2.15 10.45 0.95
CA VAL A 84 -2.26 9.05 0.54
C VAL A 84 -0.97 8.34 0.95
N PRO A 85 -1.02 7.46 1.96
CA PRO A 85 0.20 6.78 2.39
C PRO A 85 0.67 5.77 1.34
N VAL A 86 1.97 5.61 1.28
CA VAL A 86 2.63 4.65 0.39
C VAL A 86 3.39 3.65 1.25
N VAL A 87 3.13 2.37 1.05
CA VAL A 87 3.80 1.31 1.78
C VAL A 87 4.61 0.49 0.78
N VAL A 88 5.89 0.38 1.01
CA VAL A 88 6.81 -0.34 0.12
C VAL A 88 7.34 -1.58 0.86
N PHE A 89 7.17 -2.75 0.24
CA PHE A 89 7.76 -3.96 0.76
C PHE A 89 9.23 -3.99 0.38
N CYS A 90 10.08 -4.28 1.35
CA CYS A 90 11.51 -4.35 1.13
C CYS A 90 12.08 -5.47 1.98
N ILE A 91 12.83 -6.38 1.38
CA ILE A 91 13.47 -7.45 2.14
C ILE A 91 14.95 -7.19 2.33
N ALA A 92 15.47 -6.11 1.73
CA ALA A 92 16.86 -5.74 1.90
C ALA A 92 16.95 -4.55 2.83
N GLU A 93 18.00 -4.46 3.61
CA GLU A 93 18.34 -3.28 4.42
C GLU A 93 17.47 -3.03 5.65
N ILE A 94 16.40 -3.78 5.85
CA ILE A 94 15.67 -3.71 7.11
C ILE A 94 15.42 -5.12 7.62
N ASP A 95 15.23 -5.24 8.93
CA ASP A 95 15.01 -6.54 9.55
C ASP A 95 13.57 -6.96 9.43
N GLU A 96 13.36 -8.26 9.46
CA GLU A 96 12.02 -8.82 9.47
C GLU A 96 11.24 -8.26 10.65
N GLY A 97 10.04 -7.80 10.40
CA GLY A 97 9.19 -7.21 11.43
C GLY A 97 9.32 -5.70 11.56
N ASP A 98 10.26 -5.08 10.84
CA ASP A 98 10.47 -3.65 10.95
C ASP A 98 9.58 -2.84 10.01
N GLU A 99 9.28 -1.62 10.44
CA GLU A 99 8.64 -0.61 9.60
C GLU A 99 9.42 0.68 9.79
N VAL A 100 9.72 1.34 8.70
CA VAL A 100 10.51 2.57 8.75
C VAL A 100 9.78 3.67 7.98
N ALA A 101 9.46 4.77 8.67
CA ALA A 101 8.90 5.94 8.02
C ALA A 101 10.03 6.75 7.42
N ILE A 102 9.97 7.05 6.13
CA ILE A 102 11.04 7.75 5.44
C ILE A 102 10.64 9.14 4.97
N GLY A 103 9.51 9.63 5.46
CA GLY A 103 9.06 10.99 5.15
C GLY A 103 7.98 11.02 4.08
N GLN A 104 7.21 12.10 4.11
CA GLN A 104 6.15 12.34 3.12
C GLN A 104 5.11 11.20 3.08
N ASN A 105 4.86 10.60 4.23
CA ASN A 105 3.87 9.53 4.37
C ASN A 105 4.23 8.29 3.55
N VAL A 106 5.52 7.98 3.47
CA VAL A 106 6.04 6.79 2.80
C VAL A 106 6.69 5.90 3.85
N TYR A 107 6.38 4.61 3.81
CA TYR A 107 6.84 3.63 4.79
C TYR A 107 7.45 2.44 4.08
N ILE A 108 8.58 1.96 4.59
CA ILE A 108 9.19 0.73 4.12
C ILE A 108 8.94 -0.32 5.18
N THR A 109 8.48 -1.50 4.79
CA THR A 109 8.20 -2.55 5.75
C THR A 109 8.67 -3.91 5.23
N ARG A 110 9.05 -4.77 6.17
CA ARG A 110 9.33 -6.16 5.92
C ARG A 110 8.51 -6.95 6.93
N PRO A 111 7.20 -7.16 6.64
CA PRO A 111 6.32 -7.75 7.65
C PRO A 111 6.72 -9.19 7.97
N ASP A 112 6.66 -9.53 9.24
CA ASP A 112 6.94 -10.86 9.75
C ASP A 112 5.82 -11.82 9.35
N ASN A 113 4.60 -11.29 9.29
CA ASN A 113 3.44 -12.07 8.86
C ASN A 113 2.36 -11.11 8.36
N PHE A 114 1.27 -11.68 7.84
CA PHE A 114 0.21 -10.85 7.27
C PHE A 114 -0.48 -9.99 8.33
N ASN A 115 -0.57 -10.45 9.56
CA ASN A 115 -1.20 -9.66 10.62
C ASN A 115 -0.45 -8.37 10.88
N GLN A 116 0.87 -8.39 10.78
CA GLN A 116 1.66 -7.18 10.94
C GLN A 116 1.35 -6.18 9.84
N LEU A 117 1.26 -6.64 8.60
CA LEU A 117 0.87 -5.79 7.48
C LEU A 117 -0.54 -5.25 7.67
N ARG A 118 -1.46 -6.12 8.06
CA ARG A 118 -2.85 -5.74 8.30
C ARG A 118 -2.95 -4.62 9.32
N THR A 119 -2.18 -4.71 10.41
CA THR A 119 -2.16 -3.70 11.45
C THR A 119 -1.62 -2.38 10.93
N LEU A 120 -0.56 -2.42 10.14
CA LEU A 120 0.01 -1.22 9.55
C LEU A 120 -0.98 -0.53 8.62
N LEU A 121 -1.62 -1.30 7.74
CA LEU A 121 -2.58 -0.73 6.80
C LEU A 121 -3.77 -0.09 7.54
N ALA A 122 -4.28 -0.76 8.54
CA ALA A 122 -5.41 -0.24 9.31
C ALA A 122 -5.02 1.07 10.00
N ARG A 123 -3.81 1.12 10.55
CA ARG A 123 -3.35 2.32 11.24
C ARG A 123 -3.20 3.49 10.28
N LEU A 124 -2.69 3.25 9.07
CA LEU A 124 -2.48 4.31 8.10
C LEU A 124 -3.77 4.79 7.45
N LEU A 125 -4.74 3.90 7.30
CA LEU A 125 -5.99 4.24 6.66
C LEU A 125 -7.03 4.82 7.60
N GLN A 126 -6.89 4.60 8.93
CA GLN A 126 -7.83 4.87 9.77
C GLN A 126 -7.97 6.05 10.21
N GLU A 127 -7.45 6.16 10.36
CA GLU A 127 -7.67 6.75 10.76
C GLU A 127 -8.55 6.89 11.60
N ILE A 128 -9.11 6.78 12.18
CA ILE A 128 -9.98 6.86 13.00
C ILE A 128 -10.08 7.27 13.97
N PRO A 129 -10.10 7.64 14.47
CA PRO A 129 -10.34 7.76 15.34
C PRO A 129 -11.01 8.04 16.04
N ILE A 130 -11.40 8.22 16.29
CA ILE A 130 -12.01 8.43 16.99
C ILE A 130 -12.15 8.71 17.82
N ALA A 131 -12.13 8.99 18.12
CA ALA A 131 -12.35 9.12 18.86
C ALA A 131 -12.58 9.59 19.48
N ALA A 132 -12.87 9.71 19.69
CA ALA A 132 -13.09 10.15 20.31
C ALA A 132 -13.27 10.47 20.61
#